data_5ec80d3f9018079efe40b094aa0a2aa9
#
_entry.id   5ec80d3f9018079efe40b094aa0a2aa9
#
_cell.length_a   1.000
_cell.length_b   1.000
_cell.length_c   1.000
_cell.angle_alpha   90.00
_cell.angle_beta   90.00
_cell.angle_gamma   90.00
#
_symmetry.space_group_name_H-M   'P 1'
#
loop_
_entity.id
_entity.type
_entity.pdbx_description
1 polymer ?
#
loop_
_entity_poly.entity_id
_entity_poly.type
_entity_poly.pdbx_seq_one_letter_code
_entity_poly.pdbx_strand_id
1 'polypeptide(L)'
;LYGTNPIAWANDDDQSIGAHIPTEQILHEAGEVIGFDGIENGHRWPEDPQALKELLGQYGLKFISGWYSTELLTRSVEEEIAAVQPHLAKLKANDCKVCIVCECSNTVHGRPDVPVNDRPQLSTAEMAAFGAKIEAFAAYLATQGITLAYHHHMGTVVESPEDIDAFMAATGPATHLLFDAGHCT
;
A
#
# COMPACT_ATOMS: atom_id res chain seq x y z
N LEU A 1 15.38 9.94 7.75
CA LEU A 1 15.06 9.71 6.32
C LEU A 1 13.62 10.12 6.08
N TYR A 2 13.39 10.90 5.04
CA TYR A 2 12.07 11.37 4.65
C TYR A 2 11.74 10.83 3.25
N GLY A 3 10.53 10.30 3.09
CA GLY A 3 10.04 9.82 1.81
C GLY A 3 8.76 10.51 1.41
N THR A 4 8.35 10.31 0.17
CA THR A 4 7.09 10.82 -0.35
C THR A 4 6.36 9.76 -1.17
N ASN A 5 5.06 9.97 -1.38
CA ASN A 5 4.26 9.21 -2.32
C ASN A 5 4.12 10.03 -3.62
N PRO A 6 4.22 9.43 -4.82
CA PRO A 6 4.08 10.14 -6.09
C PRO A 6 2.66 10.69 -6.34
N ILE A 7 1.66 10.32 -5.56
CA ILE A 7 0.25 10.74 -5.72
C ILE A 7 0.08 12.27 -5.71
N ALA A 8 1.02 13.00 -5.08
CA ALA A 8 1.02 14.48 -5.10
C ALA A 8 1.20 15.07 -6.51
N TRP A 9 1.79 14.32 -7.43
CA TRP A 9 2.02 14.72 -8.83
C TRP A 9 1.16 13.92 -9.81
N ALA A 10 0.99 12.62 -9.57
CA ALA A 10 0.29 11.69 -10.45
C ALA A 10 -0.56 10.76 -9.60
N ASN A 11 -1.87 10.88 -9.74
CA ASN A 11 -2.82 10.11 -8.95
C ASN A 11 -2.93 8.67 -9.49
N ASP A 12 -2.91 7.68 -8.59
CA ASP A 12 -3.00 6.26 -8.95
C ASP A 12 -4.47 5.79 -9.09
N ASP A 13 -5.42 6.42 -8.37
CA ASP A 13 -6.85 6.09 -8.43
C ASP A 13 -7.53 6.72 -9.64
N ASP A 14 -7.16 7.96 -9.98
CA ASP A 14 -7.59 8.64 -11.21
C ASP A 14 -6.36 9.13 -11.99
N GLN A 15 -5.90 8.29 -12.91
CA GLN A 15 -4.70 8.54 -13.70
C GLN A 15 -4.81 9.75 -14.67
N SER A 16 -5.98 10.36 -14.81
CA SER A 16 -6.13 11.63 -15.55
C SER A 16 -5.57 12.82 -14.76
N ILE A 17 -5.58 12.73 -13.42
CA ILE A 17 -5.04 13.75 -12.53
C ILE A 17 -3.51 13.68 -12.55
N GLY A 18 -2.89 14.77 -12.98
CA GLY A 18 -1.43 14.83 -13.13
C GLY A 18 -0.88 14.10 -14.37
N ALA A 19 -1.73 13.62 -15.30
CA ALA A 19 -1.31 12.91 -16.50
C ALA A 19 -0.30 13.68 -17.36
N HIS A 20 -0.36 15.02 -17.31
CA HIS A 20 0.52 15.93 -18.07
C HIS A 20 1.89 16.16 -17.42
N ILE A 21 2.10 15.74 -16.17
CA ILE A 21 3.37 15.92 -15.45
C ILE A 21 4.32 14.78 -15.86
N PRO A 22 5.48 15.06 -16.48
CA PRO A 22 6.43 14.02 -16.86
C PRO A 22 7.02 13.30 -15.65
N THR A 23 7.38 12.04 -15.81
CA THR A 23 8.04 11.22 -14.76
C THR A 23 9.32 11.89 -14.27
N GLU A 24 10.11 12.43 -15.19
CA GLU A 24 11.37 13.13 -14.89
C GLU A 24 11.16 14.36 -13.99
N GLN A 25 10.06 15.08 -14.20
CA GLN A 25 9.70 16.23 -13.36
C GLN A 25 9.37 15.78 -11.93
N ILE A 26 8.58 14.72 -11.78
CA ILE A 26 8.23 14.16 -10.46
C ILE A 26 9.51 13.80 -9.69
N LEU A 27 10.41 13.07 -10.35
CA LEU A 27 11.64 12.61 -9.72
C LEU A 27 12.60 13.76 -9.41
N HIS A 28 12.75 14.72 -10.32
CA HIS A 28 13.56 15.93 -10.10
C HIS A 28 13.01 16.75 -8.91
N GLU A 29 11.71 17.02 -8.88
CA GLU A 29 11.12 17.79 -7.80
C GLU A 29 11.22 17.06 -6.46
N ALA A 30 10.95 15.75 -6.42
CA ALA A 30 11.03 14.96 -5.20
C ALA A 30 12.48 14.85 -4.68
N GLY A 31 13.44 14.50 -5.53
CA GLY A 31 14.82 14.22 -5.13
C GLY A 31 15.69 15.47 -5.03
N GLU A 32 15.68 16.34 -6.03
CA GLU A 32 16.64 17.43 -6.13
C GLU A 32 16.11 18.77 -5.61
N VAL A 33 14.80 19.05 -5.76
CA VAL A 33 14.21 20.32 -5.33
C VAL A 33 13.80 20.26 -3.86
N ILE A 34 13.01 19.22 -3.48
CA ILE A 34 12.50 19.06 -2.12
C ILE A 34 13.53 18.33 -1.25
N GLY A 35 14.25 17.35 -1.81
CA GLY A 35 15.30 16.62 -1.14
C GLY A 35 14.79 15.45 -0.30
N PHE A 36 13.80 14.71 -0.78
CA PHE A 36 13.41 13.46 -0.16
C PHE A 36 14.49 12.38 -0.34
N ASP A 37 14.63 11.49 0.64
CA ASP A 37 15.54 10.33 0.58
C ASP A 37 14.98 9.18 -0.26
N GLY A 38 13.66 9.15 -0.47
CA GLY A 38 13.02 8.08 -1.23
C GLY A 38 11.59 8.40 -1.65
N ILE A 39 11.07 7.53 -2.52
CA ILE A 39 9.73 7.64 -3.07
C ILE A 39 9.05 6.26 -3.10
N GLU A 40 7.74 6.23 -2.86
CA GLU A 40 6.94 5.01 -2.94
C GLU A 40 6.64 4.60 -4.38
N ASN A 41 6.04 3.42 -4.53
CA ASN A 41 5.57 2.92 -5.82
C ASN A 41 4.49 3.86 -6.40
N GLY A 42 4.48 3.97 -7.72
CA GLY A 42 3.47 4.66 -8.50
C GLY A 42 3.29 3.98 -9.86
N HIS A 43 2.16 4.19 -10.50
CA HIS A 43 1.82 3.52 -11.76
C HIS A 43 2.76 3.85 -12.93
N ARG A 44 3.61 4.87 -12.79
CA ARG A 44 4.55 5.31 -13.86
C ARG A 44 5.93 4.71 -13.75
N TRP A 45 6.21 4.01 -12.66
CA TRP A 45 7.53 3.45 -12.45
C TRP A 45 7.74 2.18 -13.26
N PRO A 46 9.00 1.87 -13.66
CA PRO A 46 9.33 0.60 -14.28
C PRO A 46 8.88 -0.60 -13.42
N GLU A 47 8.31 -1.62 -14.08
CA GLU A 47 7.96 -2.88 -13.41
C GLU A 47 9.22 -3.70 -13.06
N ASP A 48 10.26 -3.61 -13.89
CA ASP A 48 11.53 -4.27 -13.61
C ASP A 48 12.22 -3.62 -12.41
N PRO A 49 12.53 -4.39 -11.35
CA PRO A 49 13.08 -3.84 -10.12
C PRO A 49 14.45 -3.17 -10.28
N GLN A 50 15.27 -3.66 -11.21
CA GLN A 50 16.60 -3.09 -11.45
C GLN A 50 16.49 -1.77 -12.22
N ALA A 51 15.64 -1.72 -13.25
CA ALA A 51 15.37 -0.50 -13.98
C ALA A 51 14.77 0.60 -13.06
N LEU A 52 13.90 0.20 -12.12
CA LEU A 52 13.36 1.10 -11.10
C LEU A 52 14.48 1.67 -10.22
N LYS A 53 15.37 0.82 -9.71
CA LYS A 53 16.51 1.23 -8.88
C LYS A 53 17.44 2.19 -9.60
N GLU A 54 17.72 1.92 -10.86
CA GLU A 54 18.56 2.77 -11.70
C GLU A 54 17.91 4.13 -12.00
N LEU A 55 16.62 4.13 -12.32
CA LEU A 55 15.85 5.36 -12.56
C LEU A 55 15.86 6.27 -11.33
N LEU A 56 15.45 5.74 -10.17
CA LEU A 56 15.38 6.52 -8.93
C LEU A 56 16.77 7.00 -8.48
N GLY A 57 17.80 6.17 -8.67
CA GLY A 57 19.17 6.50 -8.33
C GLY A 57 19.73 7.71 -9.10
N GLN A 58 19.25 7.99 -10.32
CA GLN A 58 19.64 9.18 -11.09
C GLN A 58 19.24 10.49 -10.41
N TYR A 59 18.20 10.46 -9.56
CA TYR A 59 17.67 11.61 -8.83
C TYR A 59 17.97 11.56 -7.32
N GLY A 60 18.90 10.68 -6.90
CA GLY A 60 19.24 10.51 -5.50
C GLY A 60 18.18 9.84 -4.64
N LEU A 61 17.12 9.32 -5.23
CA LEU A 61 16.02 8.69 -4.56
C LEU A 61 16.23 7.17 -4.40
N LYS A 62 15.58 6.61 -3.37
CA LYS A 62 15.43 5.16 -3.17
C LYS A 62 13.98 4.76 -3.31
N PHE A 63 13.72 3.56 -3.78
CA PHE A 63 12.41 2.95 -3.65
C PHE A 63 12.21 2.53 -2.18
N ILE A 64 11.17 3.02 -1.52
CA ILE A 64 11.05 2.86 -0.06
C ILE A 64 9.94 1.91 0.36
N SER A 65 8.91 1.77 -0.45
CA SER A 65 7.78 0.85 -0.26
C SER A 65 6.79 1.01 -1.42
N GLY A 66 5.65 0.36 -1.31
CA GLY A 66 4.54 0.56 -2.23
C GLY A 66 3.28 -0.12 -1.73
N TRP A 67 2.17 0.44 -2.16
CA TRP A 67 0.85 -0.13 -1.95
C TRP A 67 0.73 -1.49 -2.63
N TYR A 68 0.17 -2.45 -1.90
CA TYR A 68 -0.28 -3.75 -2.39
C TYR A 68 -1.73 -3.99 -1.98
N SER A 69 -2.61 -4.17 -2.96
CA SER A 69 -4.01 -4.49 -2.74
C SER A 69 -4.15 -5.97 -2.40
N THR A 70 -4.54 -6.28 -1.15
CA THR A 70 -4.93 -7.64 -0.78
C THR A 70 -6.39 -7.89 -1.15
N GLU A 71 -6.72 -9.16 -1.39
CA GLU A 71 -8.10 -9.62 -1.62
C GLU A 71 -8.45 -10.78 -0.66
N LEU A 72 -8.03 -10.69 0.58
CA LEU A 72 -8.16 -11.74 1.59
C LEU A 72 -9.60 -11.99 2.04
N LEU A 73 -10.55 -11.10 1.75
CA LEU A 73 -11.97 -11.40 1.95
C LEU A 73 -12.48 -12.45 0.96
N THR A 74 -11.88 -12.52 -0.24
CA THR A 74 -12.30 -13.41 -1.32
C THR A 74 -11.30 -14.53 -1.61
N ARG A 75 -10.01 -14.33 -1.28
CA ARG A 75 -8.92 -15.31 -1.46
C ARG A 75 -8.58 -16.04 -0.18
N SER A 76 -7.96 -17.21 -0.30
CA SER A 76 -7.23 -17.84 0.78
C SER A 76 -5.89 -17.15 1.02
N VAL A 77 -5.25 -17.43 2.15
CA VAL A 77 -3.92 -16.91 2.47
C VAL A 77 -2.88 -17.43 1.48
N GLU A 78 -3.00 -18.68 1.04
CA GLU A 78 -2.09 -19.32 0.08
C GLU A 78 -2.19 -18.65 -1.31
N GLU A 79 -3.40 -18.33 -1.74
CA GLU A 79 -3.63 -17.60 -3.00
C GLU A 79 -3.04 -16.19 -2.93
N GLU A 80 -3.21 -15.49 -1.80
CA GLU A 80 -2.63 -14.16 -1.60
C GLU A 80 -1.10 -14.21 -1.54
N ILE A 81 -0.51 -15.22 -0.88
CA ILE A 81 0.93 -15.46 -0.88
C ILE A 81 1.46 -15.68 -2.29
N ALA A 82 0.73 -16.40 -3.14
CA ALA A 82 1.11 -16.58 -4.53
C ALA A 82 1.00 -15.27 -5.33
N ALA A 83 -0.05 -14.49 -5.09
CA ALA A 83 -0.30 -13.23 -5.80
C ALA A 83 0.73 -12.13 -5.47
N VAL A 84 1.21 -12.05 -4.23
CA VAL A 84 2.15 -11.01 -3.79
C VAL A 84 3.58 -11.18 -4.34
N GLN A 85 3.94 -12.34 -4.91
CA GLN A 85 5.33 -12.65 -5.28
C GLN A 85 6.01 -11.60 -6.18
N PRO A 86 5.37 -11.06 -7.23
CA PRO A 86 6.00 -10.00 -8.04
C PRO A 86 6.29 -8.74 -7.24
N HIS A 87 5.34 -8.30 -6.40
CA HIS A 87 5.52 -7.13 -5.55
C HIS A 87 6.61 -7.36 -4.50
N LEU A 88 6.62 -8.53 -3.87
CA LEU A 88 7.65 -8.92 -2.92
C LEU A 88 9.05 -8.97 -3.54
N ALA A 89 9.18 -9.43 -4.79
CA ALA A 89 10.44 -9.41 -5.53
C ALA A 89 10.93 -7.96 -5.75
N LYS A 90 10.02 -7.03 -6.12
CA LYS A 90 10.31 -5.60 -6.28
C LYS A 90 10.80 -4.99 -4.97
N LEU A 91 10.11 -5.24 -3.85
CA LEU A 91 10.52 -4.77 -2.53
C LEU A 91 11.91 -5.28 -2.13
N LYS A 92 12.17 -6.57 -2.27
CA LYS A 92 13.46 -7.20 -1.91
C LYS A 92 14.62 -6.69 -2.76
N ALA A 93 14.44 -6.57 -4.07
CA ALA A 93 15.47 -6.08 -4.98
C ALA A 93 15.89 -4.63 -4.67
N ASN A 94 14.99 -3.88 -4.04
CA ASN A 94 15.22 -2.49 -3.65
C ASN A 94 15.52 -2.31 -2.15
N ASP A 95 15.81 -3.39 -1.43
CA ASP A 95 16.16 -3.39 0.00
C ASP A 95 15.06 -2.85 0.93
N CYS A 96 13.81 -2.81 0.48
CA CYS A 96 12.66 -2.40 1.29
C CYS A 96 12.43 -3.39 2.45
N LYS A 97 11.91 -2.86 3.55
CA LYS A 97 11.63 -3.63 4.77
C LYS A 97 10.14 -3.67 5.12
N VAL A 98 9.34 -2.89 4.43
CA VAL A 98 7.91 -2.75 4.69
C VAL A 98 7.14 -3.02 3.41
N CYS A 99 6.05 -3.78 3.52
CA CYS A 99 5.00 -3.92 2.53
C CYS A 99 3.76 -3.21 3.05
N ILE A 100 3.34 -2.16 2.37
CA ILE A 100 2.10 -1.44 2.69
C ILE A 100 0.95 -2.19 2.04
N VAL A 101 -0.03 -2.62 2.83
CA VAL A 101 -1.17 -3.37 2.33
C VAL A 101 -2.49 -2.71 2.71
N CYS A 102 -3.48 -2.84 1.84
CA CYS A 102 -4.87 -2.51 2.12
C CYS A 102 -5.77 -3.61 1.55
N GLU A 103 -6.84 -3.94 2.25
CA GLU A 103 -7.84 -4.89 1.75
C GLU A 103 -8.75 -4.21 0.74
N CYS A 104 -8.73 -4.68 -0.49
CA CYS A 104 -9.42 -4.05 -1.61
C CYS A 104 -10.58 -4.87 -2.19
N SER A 105 -10.92 -6.02 -1.58
CA SER A 105 -12.12 -6.75 -1.99
C SER A 105 -13.37 -5.90 -1.80
N ASN A 106 -14.13 -5.71 -2.87
CA ASN A 106 -15.39 -4.96 -2.86
C ASN A 106 -15.28 -3.49 -2.40
N THR A 107 -14.08 -2.92 -2.40
CA THR A 107 -13.89 -1.52 -2.03
C THR A 107 -14.62 -0.56 -2.97
N VAL A 108 -14.96 0.63 -2.48
CA VAL A 108 -15.59 1.70 -3.27
C VAL A 108 -14.64 2.86 -3.55
N HIS A 109 -13.43 2.87 -2.99
CA HIS A 109 -12.43 3.86 -3.37
C HIS A 109 -12.12 3.74 -4.88
N GLY A 110 -11.82 4.83 -5.55
CA GLY A 110 -11.66 4.85 -7.00
C GLY A 110 -12.97 4.69 -7.80
N ARG A 111 -14.14 4.66 -7.15
CA ARG A 111 -15.47 4.59 -7.79
C ARG A 111 -16.24 5.89 -7.56
N PRO A 112 -16.06 6.92 -8.41
CA PRO A 112 -16.64 8.25 -8.19
C PRO A 112 -18.17 8.30 -8.22
N ASP A 113 -18.79 7.27 -8.77
CA ASP A 113 -20.26 7.08 -8.85
C ASP A 113 -20.87 6.42 -7.60
N VAL A 114 -20.04 5.97 -6.66
CA VAL A 114 -20.48 5.26 -5.45
C VAL A 114 -20.16 6.08 -4.21
N PRO A 115 -21.15 6.38 -3.35
CA PRO A 115 -20.91 7.05 -2.09
C PRO A 115 -19.92 6.26 -1.22
N VAL A 116 -18.98 6.94 -0.55
CA VAL A 116 -18.01 6.30 0.35
C VAL A 116 -18.70 5.51 1.47
N ASN A 117 -19.85 5.98 1.95
CA ASN A 117 -20.65 5.30 2.97
C ASN A 117 -21.22 3.93 2.52
N ASP A 118 -21.23 3.66 1.21
CA ASP A 118 -21.64 2.35 0.67
C ASP A 118 -20.46 1.33 0.68
N ARG A 119 -19.38 1.67 1.37
CA ARG A 119 -18.23 0.78 1.55
C ARG A 119 -18.60 -0.55 2.21
N PRO A 120 -17.84 -1.62 1.97
CA PRO A 120 -18.07 -2.89 2.64
C PRO A 120 -17.83 -2.74 4.15
N GLN A 121 -18.70 -3.39 4.94
CA GLN A 121 -18.61 -3.44 6.40
C GLN A 121 -18.59 -4.91 6.84
N LEU A 122 -17.80 -5.20 7.85
CA LEU A 122 -17.67 -6.55 8.41
C LEU A 122 -18.41 -6.65 9.75
N SER A 123 -19.12 -7.73 9.96
CA SER A 123 -19.56 -8.13 11.30
C SER A 123 -18.37 -8.50 12.18
N THR A 124 -18.56 -8.56 13.48
CA THR A 124 -17.47 -8.97 14.42
C THR A 124 -16.87 -10.33 14.06
N ALA A 125 -17.69 -11.29 13.60
CA ALA A 125 -17.21 -12.61 13.21
C ALA A 125 -16.39 -12.57 11.91
N GLU A 126 -16.83 -11.76 10.93
CA GLU A 126 -16.08 -11.56 9.69
C GLU A 126 -14.77 -10.81 9.93
N MET A 127 -14.78 -9.79 10.78
CA MET A 127 -13.55 -9.07 11.18
C MET A 127 -12.55 -10.00 11.86
N ALA A 128 -12.99 -10.89 12.75
CA ALA A 128 -12.13 -11.88 13.38
C ALA A 128 -11.54 -12.86 12.35
N ALA A 129 -12.33 -13.33 11.39
CA ALA A 129 -11.85 -14.21 10.32
C ALA A 129 -10.86 -13.50 9.38
N PHE A 130 -11.14 -12.24 9.03
CA PHE A 130 -10.27 -11.39 8.22
C PHE A 130 -8.94 -11.10 8.95
N GLY A 131 -9.00 -10.71 10.22
CA GLY A 131 -7.82 -10.46 11.04
C GLY A 131 -6.90 -11.67 11.14
N ALA A 132 -7.46 -12.88 11.27
CA ALA A 132 -6.67 -14.12 11.26
C ALA A 132 -5.96 -14.36 9.92
N LYS A 133 -6.59 -14.04 8.79
CA LYS A 133 -5.97 -14.17 7.46
C LYS A 133 -4.85 -13.13 7.27
N ILE A 134 -5.08 -11.87 7.64
CA ILE A 134 -4.06 -10.81 7.58
C ILE A 134 -2.86 -11.18 8.45
N GLU A 135 -3.08 -11.67 9.67
CA GLU A 135 -1.99 -12.08 10.55
C GLU A 135 -1.17 -13.23 9.96
N ALA A 136 -1.81 -14.23 9.38
CA ALA A 136 -1.13 -15.34 8.71
C ALA A 136 -0.31 -14.85 7.49
N PHE A 137 -0.86 -13.93 6.72
CA PHE A 137 -0.16 -13.29 5.60
C PHE A 137 1.02 -12.43 6.08
N ALA A 138 0.84 -11.64 7.14
CA ALA A 138 1.89 -10.83 7.76
C ALA A 138 3.03 -11.71 8.32
N ALA A 139 2.68 -12.82 8.98
CA ALA A 139 3.66 -13.80 9.45
C ALA A 139 4.49 -14.40 8.30
N TYR A 140 3.85 -14.70 7.15
CA TYR A 140 4.57 -15.12 5.95
C TYR A 140 5.55 -14.05 5.47
N LEU A 141 5.10 -12.78 5.32
CA LEU A 141 5.98 -11.68 4.89
C LEU A 141 7.15 -11.48 5.85
N ALA A 142 6.93 -11.65 7.15
CA ALA A 142 8.00 -11.59 8.16
C ALA A 142 9.07 -12.67 7.92
N THR A 143 8.71 -13.89 7.50
CA THR A 143 9.68 -14.92 7.10
C THR A 143 10.53 -14.52 5.90
N GLN A 144 10.02 -13.58 5.10
CA GLN A 144 10.69 -13.03 3.92
C GLN A 144 11.55 -11.79 4.25
N GLY A 145 11.61 -11.37 5.52
CA GLY A 145 12.32 -10.19 6.00
C GLY A 145 11.58 -8.88 5.70
N ILE A 146 10.27 -8.94 5.44
CA ILE A 146 9.39 -7.81 5.14
C ILE A 146 8.32 -7.69 6.22
N THR A 147 8.14 -6.50 6.78
CA THR A 147 7.08 -6.20 7.76
C THR A 147 5.82 -5.76 7.02
N LEU A 148 4.67 -6.32 7.37
CA LEU A 148 3.38 -5.83 6.90
C LEU A 148 2.99 -4.58 7.68
N ALA A 149 2.65 -3.49 6.98
CA ALA A 149 2.00 -2.32 7.54
C ALA A 149 0.63 -2.14 6.86
N TYR A 150 -0.44 -2.36 7.62
CA TYR A 150 -1.80 -2.22 7.11
C TYR A 150 -2.19 -0.76 7.02
N HIS A 151 -2.58 -0.33 5.84
CA HIS A 151 -3.06 1.03 5.57
C HIS A 151 -4.59 1.03 5.65
N HIS A 152 -5.15 1.62 6.71
CA HIS A 152 -6.58 1.91 6.76
C HIS A 152 -6.92 2.99 5.73
N HIS A 153 -8.00 2.79 4.97
CA HIS A 153 -8.28 3.67 3.84
C HIS A 153 -9.77 3.88 3.65
N MET A 154 -10.15 5.10 3.28
CA MET A 154 -11.52 5.43 2.94
C MET A 154 -12.08 4.50 1.86
N GLY A 155 -13.35 4.12 1.99
CA GLY A 155 -14.03 3.25 1.03
C GLY A 155 -13.67 1.77 1.14
N THR A 156 -12.92 1.35 2.18
CA THR A 156 -12.53 -0.04 2.43
C THR A 156 -13.18 -0.59 3.71
N VAL A 157 -12.90 -1.85 4.04
CA VAL A 157 -13.44 -2.51 5.25
C VAL A 157 -12.84 -1.98 6.55
N VAL A 158 -11.70 -1.30 6.50
CA VAL A 158 -11.05 -0.69 7.66
C VAL A 158 -10.85 0.80 7.35
N GLU A 159 -11.79 1.62 7.78
CA GLU A 159 -11.82 3.06 7.51
C GLU A 159 -11.91 3.87 8.81
N SER A 160 -12.96 3.63 9.60
CA SER A 160 -13.24 4.40 10.81
C SER A 160 -12.31 4.04 11.97
N PRO A 161 -12.18 4.88 13.01
CA PRO A 161 -11.46 4.53 14.23
C PRO A 161 -11.96 3.22 14.86
N GLU A 162 -13.27 2.98 14.82
CA GLU A 162 -13.88 1.76 15.34
C GLU A 162 -13.48 0.52 14.53
N ASP A 163 -13.36 0.66 13.19
CA ASP A 163 -12.88 -0.42 12.34
C ASP A 163 -11.39 -0.70 12.61
N ILE A 164 -10.58 0.34 12.80
CA ILE A 164 -9.15 0.21 13.11
C ILE A 164 -8.97 -0.52 14.45
N ASP A 165 -9.72 -0.13 15.48
CA ASP A 165 -9.65 -0.76 16.79
C ASP A 165 -10.10 -2.24 16.71
N ALA A 166 -11.19 -2.53 16.01
CA ALA A 166 -11.68 -3.88 15.82
C ALA A 166 -10.70 -4.74 15.02
N PHE A 167 -10.09 -4.18 13.96
CA PHE A 167 -9.10 -4.84 13.12
C PHE A 167 -7.83 -5.17 13.94
N MET A 168 -7.27 -4.19 14.64
CA MET A 168 -6.06 -4.40 15.45
C MET A 168 -6.30 -5.38 16.60
N ALA A 169 -7.50 -5.40 17.17
CA ALA A 169 -7.89 -6.40 18.17
C ALA A 169 -8.06 -7.82 17.58
N ALA A 170 -8.37 -7.93 16.29
CA ALA A 170 -8.55 -9.20 15.59
C ALA A 170 -7.25 -9.75 14.98
N THR A 171 -6.18 -8.96 14.94
CA THR A 171 -4.86 -9.36 14.42
C THR A 171 -3.90 -9.72 15.54
N GLY A 172 -2.70 -10.16 15.19
CA GLY A 172 -1.63 -10.55 16.10
C GLY A 172 -0.36 -9.70 15.94
N PRO A 173 0.77 -10.15 16.51
CA PRO A 173 1.99 -9.35 16.59
C PRO A 173 2.73 -9.16 15.26
N ALA A 174 2.41 -9.90 14.19
CA ALA A 174 3.04 -9.74 12.90
C ALA A 174 2.40 -8.61 12.07
N THR A 175 1.17 -8.20 12.42
CA THR A 175 0.44 -7.14 11.74
C THR A 175 0.74 -5.79 12.41
N HIS A 176 1.20 -4.83 11.62
CA HIS A 176 1.42 -3.46 12.07
C HIS A 176 0.48 -2.50 11.32
N LEU A 177 0.17 -1.36 11.93
CA LEU A 177 -0.64 -0.32 11.34
C LEU A 177 0.25 0.75 10.68
N LEU A 178 -0.05 1.11 9.44
CA LEU A 178 0.38 2.38 8.87
C LEU A 178 -0.67 3.42 9.29
N PHE A 179 -0.25 4.39 10.09
CA PHE A 179 -1.13 5.47 10.51
C PHE A 179 -1.13 6.58 9.47
N ASP A 180 -2.26 6.77 8.81
CA ASP A 180 -2.49 7.86 7.88
C ASP A 180 -3.45 8.89 8.49
N ALA A 181 -2.91 10.04 8.90
CA ALA A 181 -3.69 11.12 9.49
C ALA A 181 -4.69 11.76 8.51
N GLY A 182 -4.45 11.64 7.20
CA GLY A 182 -5.34 12.14 6.16
C GLY A 182 -6.65 11.36 6.06
N HIS A 183 -6.62 10.07 6.43
CA HIS A 183 -7.80 9.21 6.45
C HIS A 183 -8.51 9.13 7.82
N CYS A 184 -8.05 9.90 8.82
CA CYS A 184 -8.64 9.95 10.15
C CYS A 184 -9.60 11.13 10.38
N THR A 185 -10.07 11.80 9.32
CA THR A 185 -10.93 13.00 9.39
C THR A 185 -12.39 12.68 9.14
#